data_a149c7a671fc889719debc4eb36ded71
#
_entry.id   a149c7a671fc889719debc4eb36ded71
#
_cell.length_a   1.000
_cell.length_b   1.000
_cell.length_c   1.000
_cell.angle_alpha   90.00
_cell.angle_beta   90.00
_cell.angle_gamma   90.00
#
_symmetry.space_group_name_H-M   'P 1'
#
loop_
_entity.id
_entity.type
_entity.pdbx_description
1 polymer ?
#
loop_
_entity_poly.entity_id
_entity_poly.type
_entity_poly.pdbx_seq_one_letter_code
_entity_poly.pdbx_strand_id
1 'polypeptide(L)'
;MNNILASYKEKYKDVWVLFGCGGERDRPKRSRMYKTAQIYASKIFFTSDNSRNEDIVSIKKDALPSDLPDSTSIIEDREEAIESAVLSLPKDIPLLILGRGHEEFLDIKNKIIAHSDISSVKRFF
;
A
#
# COMPACT_ATOMS: atom_id res chain seq x y z
N MET A 1 2.11 11.14 3.20
CA MET A 1 2.57 9.86 3.82
C MET A 1 3.52 10.07 4.99
N ASN A 2 4.57 10.86 4.81
CA ASN A 2 5.60 11.04 5.84
C ASN A 2 5.03 11.49 7.20
N ASN A 3 4.20 12.53 7.20
CA ASN A 3 3.65 13.09 8.44
C ASN A 3 2.79 12.08 9.22
N ILE A 4 1.99 11.30 8.50
CA ILE A 4 1.12 10.27 9.12
C ILE A 4 1.96 9.17 9.75
N LEU A 5 2.95 8.68 9.01
CA LEU A 5 3.81 7.59 9.50
C LEU A 5 4.63 8.02 10.71
N ALA A 6 5.21 9.21 10.68
CA ALA A 6 5.99 9.73 11.80
C ALA A 6 5.12 9.87 13.05
N SER A 7 3.89 10.38 12.89
CA SER A 7 2.95 10.56 14.00
C SER A 7 2.59 9.23 14.67
N TYR A 8 2.29 8.20 13.88
CA TYR A 8 1.95 6.89 14.42
C TYR A 8 3.16 6.19 15.04
N LYS A 9 4.36 6.37 14.46
CA LYS A 9 5.58 5.78 15.01
C LYS A 9 5.93 6.34 16.38
N GLU A 10 5.56 7.57 16.67
CA GLU A 10 5.74 8.15 17.99
C GLU A 10 4.86 7.49 19.05
N LYS A 11 3.65 7.05 18.65
CA LYS A 11 2.67 6.46 19.57
C LYS A 11 2.80 4.96 19.72
N TYR A 12 3.29 4.28 18.70
CA TYR A 12 3.31 2.82 18.64
C TYR A 12 4.72 2.33 18.37
N LYS A 13 5.07 1.20 18.97
CA LYS A 13 6.39 0.59 18.80
C LYS A 13 6.63 0.18 17.35
N ASP A 14 5.62 -0.43 16.72
CA ASP A 14 5.67 -0.86 15.33
C ASP A 14 4.48 -0.32 14.57
N VAL A 15 4.65 -0.12 13.26
CA VAL A 15 3.60 0.33 12.35
C VAL A 15 3.69 -0.51 11.09
N TRP A 16 2.53 -0.97 10.59
CA TRP A 16 2.43 -1.66 9.31
C TRP A 16 1.79 -0.71 8.30
N VAL A 17 2.22 -0.80 7.04
CA VAL A 17 1.75 0.08 5.96
C VAL A 17 1.35 -0.75 4.76
N LEU A 18 0.21 -0.41 4.15
CA LEU A 18 -0.23 -0.95 2.88
C LEU A 18 -0.46 0.23 1.93
N PHE A 19 0.17 0.19 0.77
CA PHE A 19 -0.02 1.25 -0.23
C PHE A 19 0.31 0.75 -1.63
N GLY A 20 -0.13 1.51 -2.62
CA GLY A 20 0.25 1.32 -4.01
C GLY A 20 0.61 2.66 -4.63
N CYS A 21 1.11 2.64 -5.86
CA CYS A 21 1.41 3.84 -6.61
C CYS A 21 0.48 3.94 -7.81
N GLY A 22 -0.09 5.13 -8.05
CA GLY A 22 -0.93 5.36 -9.20
C GLY A 22 -0.16 5.31 -10.50
N GLY A 23 -0.81 4.81 -11.55
CA GLY A 23 -0.24 4.79 -12.88
C GLY A 23 -0.31 6.16 -13.55
N GLU A 24 0.56 6.39 -14.54
CA GLU A 24 0.58 7.63 -15.35
C GLU A 24 0.73 8.90 -14.50
N ARG A 25 1.45 8.78 -13.37
CA ARG A 25 1.67 9.88 -12.45
C ARG A 25 3.17 10.09 -12.20
N ASP A 26 3.51 10.97 -11.26
CA ASP A 26 4.87 11.36 -10.91
C ASP A 26 5.73 10.13 -10.56
N ARG A 27 6.51 9.66 -11.53
CA ARG A 27 7.32 8.45 -11.37
C ARG A 27 8.41 8.57 -10.31
N PRO A 28 9.15 9.71 -10.20
CA PRO A 28 10.13 9.85 -9.13
C PRO A 28 9.54 9.76 -7.72
N LYS A 29 8.28 10.12 -7.55
CA LYS A 29 7.59 10.05 -6.26
C LYS A 29 7.42 8.60 -5.78
N ARG A 30 7.35 7.63 -6.70
CA ARG A 30 7.13 6.22 -6.39
C ARG A 30 8.21 5.66 -5.46
N SER A 31 9.49 5.83 -5.81
CA SER A 31 10.59 5.34 -4.97
C SER A 31 10.67 6.08 -3.65
N ARG A 32 10.33 7.38 -3.63
CA ARG A 32 10.31 8.16 -2.40
C ARG A 32 9.24 7.68 -1.43
N MET A 33 8.08 7.27 -1.94
CA MET A 33 7.02 6.71 -1.10
C MET A 33 7.49 5.43 -0.41
N TYR A 34 8.12 4.54 -1.16
CA TYR A 34 8.64 3.28 -0.60
C TYR A 34 9.73 3.54 0.45
N LYS A 35 10.67 4.44 0.16
CA LYS A 35 11.73 4.80 1.10
C LYS A 35 11.17 5.37 2.40
N THR A 36 10.16 6.22 2.29
CA THR A 36 9.48 6.78 3.47
C THR A 36 8.83 5.67 4.29
N ALA A 37 8.15 4.73 3.63
CA ALA A 37 7.54 3.60 4.32
C ALA A 37 8.58 2.77 5.05
N GLN A 38 9.74 2.52 4.43
CA GLN A 38 10.82 1.75 5.06
C GLN A 38 11.36 2.40 6.33
N ILE A 39 11.39 3.72 6.38
CA ILE A 39 11.90 4.44 7.55
C ILE A 39 11.03 4.18 8.78
N TYR A 40 9.71 4.13 8.60
CA TYR A 40 8.76 4.12 9.72
C TYR A 40 8.08 2.78 9.94
N ALA A 41 7.92 1.95 8.92
CA ALA A 41 7.14 0.73 9.02
C ALA A 41 8.02 -0.51 9.23
N SER A 42 7.57 -1.42 10.09
CA SER A 42 8.22 -2.71 10.28
C SER A 42 7.76 -3.74 9.25
N LYS A 43 6.61 -3.51 8.61
CA LYS A 43 6.08 -4.37 7.56
C LYS A 43 5.39 -3.52 6.50
N ILE A 44 5.66 -3.83 5.23
CA ILE A 44 5.10 -3.10 4.10
C ILE A 44 4.38 -4.09 3.18
N PHE A 45 3.14 -3.76 2.84
CA PHE A 45 2.38 -4.46 1.78
C PHE A 45 2.28 -3.51 0.59
N PHE A 46 2.92 -3.88 -0.51
CA PHE A 46 2.83 -3.11 -1.75
C PHE A 46 1.81 -3.76 -2.67
N THR A 47 0.85 -2.98 -3.12
CA THR A 47 -0.26 -3.48 -3.93
C THR A 47 -0.59 -2.49 -5.04
N SER A 48 -1.68 -2.75 -5.78
CA SER A 48 -2.13 -1.85 -6.82
C SER A 48 -2.91 -0.67 -6.24
N ASP A 49 -2.81 0.44 -6.90
CA ASP A 49 -3.68 1.59 -6.81
C ASP A 49 -4.08 1.88 -8.26
N ASN A 50 -4.76 2.97 -8.54
CA ASN A 50 -5.21 3.28 -9.91
C ASN A 50 -4.05 3.20 -10.91
N SER A 51 -3.80 2.02 -11.47
CA SER A 51 -2.71 1.81 -12.43
C SER A 51 -3.01 2.44 -13.79
N ARG A 52 -4.28 2.69 -14.04
CA ARG A 52 -4.77 3.26 -15.31
C ARG A 52 -4.29 2.42 -16.47
N ASN A 53 -3.63 3.00 -17.46
CA ASN A 53 -3.13 2.26 -18.61
C ASN A 53 -1.71 1.71 -18.41
N GLU A 54 -1.10 1.95 -17.26
CA GLU A 54 0.26 1.51 -16.99
C GLU A 54 0.28 0.10 -16.38
N ASP A 55 1.24 -0.74 -16.81
CA ASP A 55 1.40 -2.08 -16.27
C ASP A 55 1.93 -2.01 -14.83
N ILE A 56 1.41 -2.87 -13.96
CA ILE A 56 1.86 -2.96 -12.57
C ILE A 56 3.36 -3.30 -12.49
N VAL A 57 3.89 -4.05 -13.46
CA VAL A 57 5.33 -4.37 -13.51
C VAL A 57 6.16 -3.10 -13.65
N SER A 58 5.73 -2.17 -14.51
CA SER A 58 6.41 -0.88 -14.66
C SER A 58 6.35 -0.06 -13.37
N ILE A 59 5.21 -0.05 -12.72
CA ILE A 59 5.03 0.68 -11.45
C ILE A 59 5.94 0.11 -10.36
N LYS A 60 5.99 -1.21 -10.22
CA LYS A 60 6.86 -1.88 -9.25
C LYS A 60 8.34 -1.56 -9.50
N LYS A 61 8.74 -1.55 -10.76
CA LYS A 61 10.12 -1.29 -11.14
C LYS A 61 10.57 0.11 -10.71
N ASP A 62 9.68 1.10 -10.82
CA ASP A 62 9.97 2.47 -10.40
C ASP A 62 9.92 2.65 -8.87
N ALA A 63 9.03 1.95 -8.20
CA ALA A 63 8.77 2.14 -6.78
C ALA A 63 9.71 1.35 -5.88
N LEU A 64 10.05 0.13 -6.26
CA LEU A 64 10.72 -0.84 -5.39
C LEU A 64 12.15 -1.12 -5.83
N PRO A 65 13.07 -1.39 -4.89
CA PRO A 65 14.41 -1.83 -5.23
C PRO A 65 14.36 -3.23 -5.85
N SER A 66 15.41 -3.60 -6.59
CA SER A 66 15.52 -4.94 -7.18
C SER A 66 15.66 -6.03 -6.12
N ASP A 67 16.22 -5.68 -4.97
CA ASP A 67 16.45 -6.60 -3.87
C ASP A 67 15.54 -6.21 -2.70
N LEU A 68 14.44 -6.95 -2.53
CA LEU A 68 13.44 -6.63 -1.52
C LEU A 68 13.74 -7.29 -0.18
N PRO A 69 13.62 -6.54 0.93
CA PRO A 69 13.72 -7.16 2.26
C PRO A 69 12.50 -8.03 2.54
N ASP A 70 12.67 -9.00 3.45
CA ASP A 70 11.60 -9.92 3.84
C ASP A 70 10.39 -9.19 4.45
N SER A 71 10.59 -7.98 4.96
CA SER A 71 9.52 -7.18 5.53
C SER A 71 8.59 -6.57 4.48
N THR A 72 8.91 -6.67 3.20
CA THR A 72 8.07 -6.16 2.12
C THR A 72 7.43 -7.30 1.36
N SER A 73 6.09 -7.31 1.31
CA SER A 73 5.30 -8.26 0.53
C SER A 73 4.65 -7.53 -0.63
N ILE A 74 4.64 -8.17 -1.81
CA ILE A 74 3.99 -7.64 -3.00
C ILE A 74 2.79 -8.51 -3.31
N ILE A 75 1.59 -7.92 -3.27
CA ILE A 75 0.34 -8.60 -3.60
C ILE A 75 -0.43 -7.68 -4.54
N GLU A 76 -0.54 -8.06 -5.81
CA GLU A 76 -1.10 -7.18 -6.83
C GLU A 76 -2.57 -6.84 -6.61
N ASP A 77 -3.38 -7.83 -6.24
CA ASP A 77 -4.80 -7.62 -5.96
C ASP A 77 -4.92 -6.87 -4.63
N ARG A 78 -5.49 -5.67 -4.67
CA ARG A 78 -5.58 -4.83 -3.48
C ARG A 78 -6.46 -5.44 -2.40
N GLU A 79 -7.54 -6.12 -2.77
CA GLU A 79 -8.39 -6.80 -1.78
C GLU A 79 -7.66 -7.95 -1.11
N GLU A 80 -6.91 -8.76 -1.87
CA GLU A 80 -6.06 -9.82 -1.29
C GLU A 80 -4.98 -9.26 -0.39
N ALA A 81 -4.40 -8.11 -0.75
CA ALA A 81 -3.39 -7.46 0.06
C ALA A 81 -3.97 -7.02 1.40
N ILE A 82 -5.16 -6.44 1.39
CA ILE A 82 -5.85 -6.01 2.61
C ILE A 82 -6.19 -7.23 3.47
N GLU A 83 -6.72 -8.29 2.87
CA GLU A 83 -7.02 -9.54 3.58
C GLU A 83 -5.78 -10.08 4.27
N SER A 84 -4.69 -10.23 3.53
CA SER A 84 -3.43 -10.75 4.07
C SER A 84 -2.91 -9.89 5.22
N ALA A 85 -2.96 -8.57 5.06
CA ALA A 85 -2.47 -7.64 6.07
C ALA A 85 -3.32 -7.70 7.34
N VAL A 86 -4.64 -7.66 7.19
CA VAL A 86 -5.57 -7.66 8.33
C VAL A 86 -5.48 -8.97 9.11
N LEU A 87 -5.46 -10.10 8.40
CA LEU A 87 -5.45 -11.42 9.05
C LEU A 87 -4.14 -11.75 9.74
N SER A 88 -3.03 -11.16 9.29
CA SER A 88 -1.72 -11.40 9.91
C SER A 88 -1.30 -10.30 10.88
N LEU A 89 -2.10 -9.24 11.01
CA LEU A 89 -1.76 -8.08 11.85
C LEU A 89 -1.71 -8.47 13.34
N PRO A 90 -0.56 -8.28 14.01
CA PRO A 90 -0.49 -8.53 15.43
C PRO A 90 -1.36 -7.55 16.24
N LYS A 91 -1.74 -7.99 17.44
CA LYS A 91 -2.46 -7.12 18.36
C LYS A 91 -1.59 -5.93 18.73
N ASP A 92 -2.22 -4.76 18.85
CA ASP A 92 -1.57 -3.50 19.27
C ASP A 92 -0.64 -2.88 18.23
N ILE A 93 -0.66 -3.38 16.98
CA ILE A 93 0.08 -2.75 15.88
C ILE A 93 -0.92 -2.12 14.91
N PRO A 94 -0.81 -0.82 14.62
CA PRO A 94 -1.68 -0.19 13.64
C PRO A 94 -1.28 -0.57 12.21
N LEU A 95 -2.29 -0.76 11.37
CA LEU A 95 -2.11 -0.93 9.94
C LEU A 95 -2.64 0.32 9.24
N LEU A 96 -1.77 1.03 8.55
CA LEU A 96 -2.14 2.22 7.79
C LEU A 96 -2.32 1.84 6.32
N ILE A 97 -3.53 2.02 5.82
CA ILE A 97 -3.86 1.77 4.41
C ILE A 97 -3.97 3.13 3.75
N LEU A 98 -3.04 3.42 2.85
CA LEU A 98 -2.84 4.77 2.33
C LEU A 98 -3.11 4.88 0.84
N GLY A 99 -3.51 6.09 0.43
CA GLY A 99 -3.61 6.49 -0.97
C GLY A 99 -5.02 6.53 -1.54
N ARG A 100 -5.99 5.85 -0.94
CA ARG A 100 -7.33 5.80 -1.51
C ARG A 100 -8.43 6.43 -0.65
N GLY A 101 -8.29 6.38 0.68
CA GLY A 101 -9.30 6.93 1.58
C GLY A 101 -10.69 6.33 1.34
N HIS A 102 -11.63 7.16 0.93
CA HIS A 102 -13.03 6.77 0.70
C HIS A 102 -13.36 6.39 -0.74
N GLU A 103 -12.38 6.30 -1.63
CA GLU A 103 -12.64 5.95 -3.02
C GLU A 103 -13.30 4.57 -3.14
N GLU A 104 -14.30 4.46 -4.03
CA GLU A 104 -15.12 3.25 -4.19
C GLU A 104 -14.81 2.49 -5.48
N PHE A 105 -13.95 3.04 -6.34
CA PHE A 105 -13.60 2.43 -7.63
C PHE A 105 -12.10 2.44 -7.84
N LEU A 106 -11.62 1.43 -8.54
CA LEU A 106 -10.20 1.24 -8.84
C LEU A 106 -10.04 1.12 -10.35
N ASP A 107 -9.15 1.92 -10.93
CA ASP A 107 -8.87 1.91 -12.36
C ASP A 107 -7.61 1.05 -12.62
N ILE A 108 -7.82 -0.17 -13.12
CA ILE A 108 -6.73 -1.09 -13.46
C ILE A 108 -6.77 -1.33 -14.96
N LYS A 109 -5.74 -0.93 -15.67
CA LYS A 109 -5.60 -1.07 -17.13
C LYS A 109 -6.83 -0.50 -17.85
N ASN A 110 -7.24 0.70 -17.45
CA ASN A 110 -8.41 1.41 -17.97
C ASN A 110 -9.74 0.66 -17.78
N LYS A 111 -9.80 -0.29 -16.87
CA LYS A 111 -11.04 -0.95 -16.44
C LYS A 111 -11.39 -0.48 -15.05
N ILE A 112 -12.64 -0.04 -14.88
CA ILE A 112 -13.12 0.43 -13.59
C ILE A 112 -13.67 -0.76 -12.80
N ILE A 113 -13.07 -1.03 -11.65
CA ILE A 113 -13.42 -2.15 -10.79
C ILE A 113 -13.97 -1.56 -9.48
N ALA A 114 -15.10 -2.11 -9.02
CA ALA A 114 -15.63 -1.71 -7.72
C ALA A 114 -14.69 -2.17 -6.61
N HIS A 115 -14.21 -1.24 -5.80
CA HIS A 115 -13.33 -1.54 -4.67
C HIS A 115 -13.37 -0.40 -3.66
N SER A 116 -13.49 -0.76 -2.38
CA SER A 116 -13.40 0.18 -1.27
C SER A 116 -12.50 -0.43 -0.19
N ASP A 117 -11.45 0.29 0.18
CA ASP A 117 -10.55 -0.14 1.26
C ASP A 117 -11.32 -0.33 2.56
N ILE A 118 -12.25 0.57 2.85
CA ILE A 118 -13.07 0.52 4.07
C ILE A 118 -13.92 -0.74 4.09
N SER A 119 -14.59 -1.06 2.99
CA SER A 119 -15.42 -2.27 2.89
C SER A 119 -14.58 -3.54 3.00
N SER A 120 -13.40 -3.56 2.40
CA SER A 120 -12.50 -4.71 2.48
C SER A 120 -12.03 -4.95 3.91
N VAL A 121 -11.63 -3.89 4.62
CA VAL A 121 -11.22 -4.02 6.02
C VAL A 121 -12.37 -4.57 6.87
N LYS A 122 -13.59 -4.05 6.69
CA LYS A 122 -14.75 -4.53 7.45
C LYS A 122 -15.06 -5.99 7.19
N ARG A 123 -14.79 -6.48 5.97
CA ARG A 123 -15.04 -7.88 5.61
C ARG A 123 -14.10 -8.83 6.33
N PHE A 124 -12.84 -8.46 6.49
CA PHE A 124 -11.82 -9.36 7.04
C PHE A 124 -11.49 -9.10 8.51
N PHE A 125 -11.92 -7.98 9.03
CA PHE A 125 -11.63 -7.61 10.42
C PHE A 125 -12.72 -8.15 11.35
#